data_76830c55f5179e0e02a97b1e3dc13849
#
_entry.id   76830c55f5179e0e02a97b1e3dc13849
#
_cell.length_a   1.000
_cell.length_b   1.000
_cell.length_c   1.000
_cell.angle_alpha   90.00
_cell.angle_beta   90.00
_cell.angle_gamma   90.00
#
_symmetry.space_group_name_H-M   'P 1'
#
loop_
_entity.id
_entity.type
_entity.pdbx_description
1 polymer ?
#
loop_
_entity_poly.entity_id
_entity_poly.type
_entity_poly.pdbx_seq_one_letter_code
_entity_poly.pdbx_strand_id
1 'polypeptide(L)'
;MRLILLGTTGYHPNEQRETACLLIPEAGIALDAGTGMYRAGQHLTADELDVFLTHAHLDHIVGLTYLLNVVRAHPLRAVRVHGLAEKLKAVDEHL
;
A
#
# COMPACT_ATOMS: atom_id res chain seq x y z
N MET A 1 -13.32 -1.82 -14.09
CA MET A 1 -12.45 -1.58 -12.92
C MET A 1 -12.09 -2.91 -12.27
N ARG A 2 -10.83 -3.12 -11.95
CA ARG A 2 -10.37 -4.34 -11.28
C ARG A 2 -9.95 -4.01 -9.86
N LEU A 3 -10.24 -4.92 -8.94
CA LEU A 3 -9.75 -4.86 -7.57
C LEU A 3 -8.81 -6.05 -7.38
N ILE A 4 -7.57 -5.77 -7.01
CA ILE A 4 -6.57 -6.82 -6.78
C ILE A 4 -6.26 -6.89 -5.30
N LEU A 5 -6.37 -8.09 -4.72
CA LEU A 5 -6.06 -8.35 -3.33
C LEU A 5 -4.56 -8.69 -3.23
N LEU A 6 -3.74 -7.69 -2.93
CA LEU A 6 -2.29 -7.89 -2.77
C LEU A 6 -1.95 -8.55 -1.43
N GLY A 7 -2.77 -8.30 -0.41
CA GLY A 7 -2.62 -8.91 0.90
C GLY A 7 -3.95 -8.95 1.63
N THR A 8 -4.24 -10.04 2.31
CA THR A 8 -5.53 -10.27 2.96
C THR A 8 -5.43 -10.75 4.40
N THR A 9 -4.22 -10.92 4.93
CA THR A 9 -4.05 -11.32 6.32
C THR A 9 -3.82 -10.11 7.22
N GLY A 10 -4.10 -10.26 8.49
CA GLY A 10 -3.82 -9.24 9.49
C GLY A 10 -2.59 -9.61 10.32
N TYR A 11 -2.04 -8.63 11.04
CA TYR A 11 -0.96 -8.76 11.99
C TYR A 11 0.40 -9.03 11.35
N HIS A 12 0.57 -10.14 10.64
CA HIS A 12 1.83 -10.48 9.96
C HIS A 12 1.56 -11.32 8.70
N PRO A 13 2.49 -11.33 7.75
CA PRO A 13 2.35 -12.20 6.58
C PRO A 13 2.58 -13.67 6.97
N ASN A 14 2.12 -14.57 6.13
CA ASN A 14 2.39 -15.99 6.27
C ASN A 14 2.81 -16.56 4.89
N GLU A 15 3.00 -17.87 4.81
CA GLU A 15 3.49 -18.52 3.59
C GLU A 15 2.59 -18.29 2.37
N GLN A 16 1.31 -18.05 2.58
CA GLN A 16 0.32 -17.95 1.52
C GLN A 16 -0.22 -16.53 1.33
N ARG A 17 -0.11 -15.65 2.34
CA ARG A 17 -0.77 -14.35 2.34
C ARG A 17 0.11 -13.25 2.90
N GLU A 18 0.03 -12.10 2.28
CA GLU A 18 0.61 -10.86 2.76
C GLU A 18 -0.39 -10.09 3.62
N THR A 19 0.08 -9.10 4.41
CA THR A 19 -0.83 -8.28 5.22
C THR A 19 -1.61 -7.30 4.33
N ALA A 20 -2.70 -6.76 4.88
CA ALA A 20 -3.77 -6.08 4.13
C ALA A 20 -3.28 -5.01 3.15
N CYS A 21 -3.60 -5.20 1.89
CA CYS A 21 -3.37 -4.22 0.83
C CYS A 21 -4.27 -4.57 -0.35
N LEU A 22 -5.15 -3.63 -0.72
CA LEU A 22 -6.04 -3.77 -1.87
C LEU A 22 -5.65 -2.74 -2.92
N LEU A 23 -5.63 -3.13 -4.18
CA LEU A 23 -5.21 -2.24 -5.26
C LEU A 23 -6.28 -2.15 -6.35
N ILE A 24 -6.54 -0.92 -6.81
CA ILE A 24 -7.32 -0.65 -8.01
C ILE A 24 -6.33 -0.08 -9.04
N PRO A 25 -5.77 -0.92 -9.93
CA PRO A 25 -4.61 -0.54 -10.76
C PRO A 25 -4.85 0.63 -11.69
N GLU A 26 -6.01 0.68 -12.33
CA GLU A 26 -6.32 1.69 -13.32
C GLU A 26 -6.52 3.07 -12.70
N ALA A 27 -6.98 3.10 -11.47
CA ALA A 27 -7.21 4.35 -10.73
C ALA A 27 -5.98 4.80 -9.95
N GLY A 28 -4.99 3.91 -9.77
CA GLY A 28 -3.84 4.22 -8.93
C GLY A 28 -4.22 4.40 -7.47
N ILE A 29 -5.09 3.53 -6.96
CA ILE A 29 -5.58 3.59 -5.58
C ILE A 29 -5.22 2.31 -4.85
N ALA A 30 -4.61 2.46 -3.66
CA ALA A 30 -4.37 1.36 -2.74
C ALA A 30 -5.10 1.63 -1.43
N LEU A 31 -5.74 0.61 -0.88
CA LEU A 31 -6.40 0.67 0.42
C LEU A 31 -5.55 -0.12 1.40
N ASP A 32 -4.98 0.58 2.36
CA ASP A 32 -3.97 0.10 3.29
C ASP A 32 -2.65 -0.28 2.60
N ALA A 33 -1.59 -0.32 3.36
CA ALA A 33 -0.25 -0.56 2.85
C ALA A 33 0.46 -1.61 3.74
N GLY A 34 -0.10 -2.82 3.73
CA GLY A 34 0.53 -3.96 4.37
C GLY A 34 1.70 -4.50 3.53
N THR A 35 2.22 -5.64 3.91
CA THR A 35 3.38 -6.24 3.24
C THR A 35 3.10 -6.54 1.77
N GLY A 36 1.84 -6.77 1.39
CA GLY A 36 1.46 -7.00 -0.01
C GLY A 36 1.75 -5.82 -0.95
N MET A 37 2.01 -4.63 -0.42
CA MET A 37 2.31 -3.44 -1.22
C MET A 37 3.48 -3.65 -2.18
N TYR A 38 4.45 -4.50 -1.85
CA TYR A 38 5.60 -4.73 -2.72
C TYR A 38 5.22 -5.28 -4.11
N ARG A 39 4.02 -5.85 -4.22
CA ARG A 39 3.51 -6.39 -5.50
C ARG A 39 2.78 -5.36 -6.34
N ALA A 40 2.53 -4.16 -5.80
CA ALA A 40 1.72 -3.16 -6.49
C ALA A 40 2.32 -2.78 -7.86
N GLY A 41 3.65 -2.69 -7.96
CA GLY A 41 4.31 -2.31 -9.21
C GLY A 41 4.06 -3.26 -10.37
N GLN A 42 3.71 -4.52 -10.08
CA GLN A 42 3.42 -5.52 -11.11
C GLN A 42 2.05 -5.33 -11.75
N HIS A 43 1.16 -4.61 -11.09
CA HIS A 43 -0.23 -4.49 -11.49
C HIS A 43 -0.65 -3.06 -11.87
N LEU A 44 0.08 -2.05 -11.38
CA LEU A 44 -0.27 -0.65 -11.64
C LEU A 44 -0.26 -0.32 -13.13
N THR A 45 -1.28 0.41 -13.57
CA THR A 45 -1.35 0.96 -14.92
C THR A 45 -1.47 2.48 -14.91
N ALA A 46 -1.86 3.07 -13.77
CA ALA A 46 -1.89 4.52 -13.59
C ALA A 46 -0.49 5.09 -13.37
N ASP A 47 -0.31 6.39 -13.60
CA ASP A 47 0.97 7.07 -13.41
C ASP A 47 1.07 7.79 -12.05
N GLU A 48 0.04 7.72 -11.22
CA GLU A 48 0.03 8.23 -9.86
C GLU A 48 -0.56 7.17 -8.94
N LEU A 49 -0.13 7.18 -7.68
CA LEU A 49 -0.62 6.26 -6.66
C LEU A 49 -1.11 7.05 -5.45
N ASP A 50 -2.35 6.79 -5.06
CA ASP A 50 -2.93 7.30 -3.83
C ASP A 50 -3.18 6.14 -2.88
N VAL A 51 -2.56 6.18 -1.70
CA VAL A 51 -2.70 5.16 -0.67
C VAL A 51 -3.61 5.71 0.43
N PHE A 52 -4.68 4.98 0.73
CA PHE A 52 -5.64 5.36 1.77
C PHE A 52 -5.49 4.40 2.94
N LEU A 53 -5.14 4.93 4.11
CA LEU A 53 -4.92 4.13 5.32
C LEU A 53 -6.19 4.10 6.17
N THR A 54 -6.66 2.91 6.51
CA THR A 54 -7.79 2.73 7.43
C THR A 54 -7.31 2.64 8.88
N HIS A 55 -6.09 2.12 9.09
CA HIS A 55 -5.48 1.95 10.40
C HIS A 55 -4.01 2.36 10.36
N ALA A 56 -3.47 2.76 11.51
CA ALA A 56 -2.04 3.02 11.65
C ALA A 56 -1.30 1.87 12.35
N HIS A 57 -1.87 0.68 12.36
CA HIS A 57 -1.20 -0.52 12.85
C HIS A 57 -0.13 -0.95 11.84
N LEU A 58 0.97 -1.50 12.32
CA LEU A 58 2.12 -1.81 11.48
C LEU A 58 1.78 -2.70 10.28
N ASP A 59 0.88 -3.67 10.47
CA ASP A 59 0.47 -4.58 9.40
C ASP A 59 -0.29 -3.86 8.27
N HIS A 60 -0.77 -2.63 8.50
CA HIS A 60 -1.45 -1.82 7.49
C HIS A 60 -0.57 -0.72 6.90
N ILE A 61 0.61 -0.46 7.46
CA ILE A 61 1.47 0.66 7.04
C ILE A 61 2.88 0.24 6.63
N VAL A 62 3.31 -0.96 7.01
CA VAL A 62 4.69 -1.41 6.77
C VAL A 62 5.06 -1.40 5.28
N GLY A 63 4.07 -1.62 4.41
CA GLY A 63 4.29 -1.61 2.96
C GLY A 63 4.69 -0.25 2.39
N LEU A 64 4.52 0.84 3.16
CA LEU A 64 5.01 2.15 2.74
C LEU A 64 6.54 2.14 2.59
N THR A 65 7.23 1.26 3.32
CA THR A 65 8.68 1.11 3.20
C THR A 65 9.08 0.48 1.86
N TYR A 66 8.13 -0.13 1.13
CA TYR A 66 8.38 -0.76 -0.17
C TYR A 66 8.10 0.16 -1.36
N LEU A 67 7.73 1.42 -1.12
CA LEU A 67 7.37 2.34 -2.23
C LEU A 67 8.48 2.51 -3.24
N LEU A 68 9.75 2.46 -2.82
CA LEU A 68 10.86 2.52 -3.76
C LEU A 68 10.84 1.35 -4.74
N ASN A 69 10.53 0.15 -4.25
CA ASN A 69 10.42 -1.02 -5.12
C ASN A 69 9.25 -0.90 -6.09
N VAL A 70 8.13 -0.34 -5.61
CA VAL A 70 6.94 -0.11 -6.46
C VAL A 70 7.29 0.86 -7.58
N VAL A 71 7.96 1.98 -7.26
CA VAL A 71 8.34 3.00 -8.24
C VAL A 71 9.35 2.45 -9.25
N ARG A 72 10.26 1.59 -8.83
CA ARG A 72 11.21 0.95 -9.75
C ARG A 72 10.53 0.00 -10.72
N ALA A 73 9.52 -0.74 -10.26
CA ALA A 73 8.78 -1.66 -11.12
C ALA A 73 7.81 -0.94 -12.06
N HIS A 74 7.23 0.16 -11.59
CA HIS A 74 6.29 0.98 -12.37
C HIS A 74 6.51 2.45 -12.00
N PRO A 75 7.24 3.23 -12.82
CA PRO A 75 7.52 4.64 -12.52
C PRO A 75 6.24 5.44 -12.29
N LEU A 76 6.22 6.20 -11.20
CA LEU A 76 5.08 7.00 -10.79
C LEU A 76 5.46 8.48 -10.78
N ARG A 77 4.56 9.32 -11.30
CA ARG A 77 4.71 10.77 -11.28
C ARG A 77 4.49 11.35 -9.89
N ALA A 78 3.61 10.75 -9.12
CA ALA A 78 3.30 11.18 -7.75
C ALA A 78 2.82 10.00 -6.91
N VAL A 79 3.14 10.03 -5.62
CA VAL A 79 2.62 9.10 -4.63
C VAL A 79 2.12 9.94 -3.46
N ARG A 80 0.86 9.71 -3.07
CA ARG A 80 0.24 10.40 -1.95
C ARG A 80 -0.30 9.39 -0.95
N VAL A 81 -0.14 9.70 0.34
CA VAL A 81 -0.66 8.86 1.43
C VAL A 81 -1.73 9.67 2.17
N HIS A 82 -2.92 9.10 2.30
CA HIS A 82 -4.08 9.71 2.90
C HIS A 82 -4.53 8.97 4.15
N GLY A 83 -4.95 9.71 5.17
CA GLY A 83 -5.48 9.15 6.40
C GLY A 83 -5.87 10.27 7.34
N LEU A 84 -6.41 9.92 8.52
CA LEU A 84 -6.66 10.92 9.55
C LEU A 84 -5.32 11.47 10.05
N ALA A 85 -5.27 12.75 10.41
CA ALA A 85 -4.05 13.42 10.84
C ALA A 85 -3.32 12.66 11.96
N GLU A 86 -4.07 12.15 12.94
CA GLU A 86 -3.50 11.37 14.03
C GLU A 86 -2.87 10.06 13.57
N LYS A 87 -3.44 9.43 12.53
CA LYS A 87 -2.93 8.20 11.94
C LYS A 87 -1.68 8.47 11.13
N LEU A 88 -1.64 9.57 10.39
CA LEU A 88 -0.46 9.97 9.64
C LEU A 88 0.71 10.30 10.57
N LYS A 89 0.41 10.91 11.72
CA LYS A 89 1.42 11.16 12.75
C LYS A 89 1.98 9.85 13.29
N ALA A 90 1.13 8.85 13.55
CA ALA A 90 1.56 7.54 14.00
C ALA A 90 2.45 6.85 12.97
N VAL A 91 2.16 6.98 11.68
CA VAL A 91 3.00 6.47 10.58
C VAL A 91 4.39 7.12 10.66
N ASP A 92 4.45 8.43 10.81
CA ASP A 92 5.70 9.17 10.89
C ASP A 92 6.54 8.74 12.10
N GLU A 93 5.90 8.41 13.21
CA GLU A 93 6.58 7.94 14.43
C GLU A 93 7.10 6.51 14.29
N HIS A 94 6.46 5.65 13.51
CA HIS A 94 6.82 4.23 13.38
C HIS A 94 7.73 3.92 12.19
N LEU A 95 7.76 4.77 11.21
CA LEU A 95 8.56 4.60 10.00
C LEU A 95 9.64 5.67 9.91
#